data_f6d8874c4a167fbac39a2b76ed1b2f8e
#
_entry.id   f6d8874c4a167fbac39a2b76ed1b2f8e
#
_cell.length_a   1.000
_cell.length_b   1.000
_cell.length_c   1.000
_cell.angle_alpha   90.00
_cell.angle_beta   90.00
_cell.angle_gamma   90.00
#
_symmetry.space_group_name_H-M   'P 1'
#
loop_
_entity.id
_entity.type
_entity.pdbx_description
1 polymer ?
#
loop_
_entity_poly.entity_id
_entity_poly.type
_entity_poly.pdbx_seq_one_letter_code
_entity_poly.pdbx_strand_id
1 'polypeptide(L)'
;LSFWKSKNVFVTGCTGLLGSYLVKELIEQGANVTGLVRDHVPQSSLYQGEHIKKMNIVRGSLEDLPVIERALGEYEIDTVFHLAAQAIVGVANRNPISTFEANILGTWNILEACRKHPLIKRVVVASSDKAYGDQENLPYDENMPLQGKHPYDVSKSCADLISHTYFHTYGLPVCITRCGNLYGGGDLNFNRIIPQTIQLVLNGEAPEIRSDGTFVRDYFYIEDAVQAYLLLAEKMEENNLAGEAFNFSNEIQLTVLELVEKILKKMNSDLKPKVLNQGSNEIKHQYLSAEKARRLLNWTPAYTIDEGLEKTIEWYTEFFKK
;
A
#
# COMPACT_ATOMS: atom_id res chain seq x y z
N LEU A 1 27.28 -4.10 -4.57
CA LEU A 1 26.44 -5.07 -3.87
C LEU A 1 25.15 -4.37 -3.47
N SER A 2 23.97 -5.02 -3.67
CA SER A 2 22.70 -4.45 -3.22
C SER A 2 22.72 -4.24 -1.69
N PHE A 3 22.08 -3.16 -1.24
CA PHE A 3 21.86 -2.88 0.19
C PHE A 3 21.14 -4.04 0.90
N TRP A 4 20.21 -4.69 0.18
CA TRP A 4 19.34 -5.74 0.69
C TRP A 4 20.03 -7.11 0.82
N LYS A 5 21.20 -7.28 0.25
CA LYS A 5 21.91 -8.57 0.32
C LYS A 5 22.13 -8.99 1.77
N SER A 6 21.62 -10.17 2.12
CA SER A 6 21.70 -10.77 3.45
C SER A 6 21.02 -9.97 4.58
N LYS A 7 20.10 -9.03 4.27
CA LYS A 7 19.20 -8.42 5.25
C LYS A 7 18.09 -9.39 5.61
N ASN A 8 17.72 -9.43 6.88
CA ASN A 8 16.62 -10.24 7.38
C ASN A 8 15.36 -9.37 7.48
N VAL A 9 14.45 -9.55 6.55
CA VAL A 9 13.29 -8.67 6.35
C VAL A 9 11.99 -9.37 6.71
N PHE A 10 11.20 -8.77 7.59
CA PHE A 10 9.85 -9.23 7.91
C PHE A 10 8.80 -8.39 7.18
N VAL A 11 7.91 -9.05 6.45
CA VAL A 11 6.86 -8.39 5.68
C VAL A 11 5.49 -8.88 6.12
N THR A 12 4.68 -7.99 6.68
CA THR A 12 3.27 -8.25 6.89
C THR A 12 2.47 -7.83 5.66
N GLY A 13 1.39 -8.53 5.32
CA GLY A 13 0.63 -8.25 4.10
C GLY A 13 1.36 -8.66 2.81
N CYS A 14 2.29 -9.59 2.90
CA CYS A 14 3.11 -10.09 1.79
C CYS A 14 2.29 -10.72 0.65
N THR A 15 1.05 -11.13 0.89
CA THR A 15 0.12 -11.68 -0.12
C THR A 15 -0.74 -10.63 -0.82
N GLY A 16 -0.70 -9.37 -0.35
CA GLY A 16 -1.42 -8.24 -0.97
C GLY A 16 -0.71 -7.69 -2.20
N LEU A 17 -1.33 -6.68 -2.83
CA LEU A 17 -0.78 -6.03 -4.03
C LEU A 17 0.65 -5.51 -3.79
N LEU A 18 0.84 -4.58 -2.87
CA LEU A 18 2.16 -4.00 -2.59
C LEU A 18 3.12 -5.05 -2.03
N GLY A 19 2.64 -5.89 -1.09
CA GLY A 19 3.49 -6.87 -0.41
C GLY A 19 4.08 -7.92 -1.34
N SER A 20 3.32 -8.40 -2.34
CA SER A 20 3.81 -9.39 -3.29
C SER A 20 4.92 -8.84 -4.20
N TYR A 21 4.80 -7.61 -4.67
CA TYR A 21 5.83 -6.94 -5.45
C TYR A 21 7.07 -6.61 -4.60
N LEU A 22 6.87 -6.14 -3.37
CA LEU A 22 7.98 -5.85 -2.45
C LEU A 22 8.77 -7.11 -2.10
N VAL A 23 8.09 -8.21 -1.79
CA VAL A 23 8.74 -9.51 -1.50
C VAL A 23 9.54 -9.99 -2.71
N LYS A 24 8.99 -9.90 -3.91
CA LYS A 24 9.70 -10.25 -5.14
C LYS A 24 11.01 -9.47 -5.25
N GLU A 25 10.94 -8.16 -5.18
CA GLU A 25 12.09 -7.28 -5.33
C GLU A 25 13.17 -7.53 -4.24
N LEU A 26 12.75 -7.68 -2.98
CA LEU A 26 13.66 -8.01 -1.87
C LEU A 26 14.41 -9.31 -2.09
N ILE A 27 13.72 -10.37 -2.55
CA ILE A 27 14.34 -11.67 -2.85
C ILE A 27 15.31 -11.55 -4.02
N GLU A 28 14.94 -10.83 -5.09
CA GLU A 28 15.80 -10.61 -6.26
C GLU A 28 17.07 -9.83 -5.90
N GLN A 29 16.98 -8.94 -4.91
CA GLN A 29 18.10 -8.20 -4.36
C GLN A 29 18.91 -8.96 -3.28
N GLY A 30 18.51 -10.19 -2.96
CA GLY A 30 19.24 -11.10 -2.08
C GLY A 30 18.93 -10.96 -0.59
N ALA A 31 17.78 -10.43 -0.22
CA ALA A 31 17.29 -10.40 1.16
C ALA A 31 16.77 -11.77 1.60
N ASN A 32 16.88 -12.07 2.89
CA ASN A 32 16.21 -13.18 3.56
C ASN A 32 14.83 -12.71 4.01
N VAL A 33 13.79 -13.08 3.27
CA VAL A 33 12.43 -12.57 3.52
C VAL A 33 11.63 -13.56 4.36
N THR A 34 10.98 -13.06 5.40
CA THR A 34 9.99 -13.77 6.21
C THR A 34 8.64 -13.03 6.12
N GLY A 35 7.60 -13.72 5.71
CA GLY A 35 6.26 -13.14 5.55
C GLY A 35 5.26 -13.64 6.59
N LEU A 36 4.47 -12.73 7.19
CA LEU A 36 3.32 -13.07 8.00
C LEU A 36 2.11 -13.31 7.10
N VAL A 37 1.54 -14.49 7.15
CA VAL A 37 0.39 -14.90 6.34
C VAL A 37 -0.75 -15.36 7.24
N ARG A 38 -1.86 -14.63 7.25
CA ARG A 38 -3.09 -15.00 7.95
C ARG A 38 -3.88 -16.01 7.14
N ASP A 39 -4.26 -15.62 5.94
CA ASP A 39 -5.12 -16.41 5.06
C ASP A 39 -4.37 -16.88 3.80
N HIS A 40 -4.71 -18.06 3.32
CA HIS A 40 -4.22 -18.54 2.05
C HIS A 40 -5.03 -17.93 0.90
N VAL A 41 -4.36 -17.15 0.04
CA VAL A 41 -4.96 -16.51 -1.14
C VAL A 41 -4.31 -17.08 -2.40
N PRO A 42 -4.82 -18.18 -2.96
CA PRO A 42 -4.17 -18.89 -4.08
C PRO A 42 -3.91 -18.02 -5.32
N GLN A 43 -4.76 -17.04 -5.57
CA GLN A 43 -4.67 -16.12 -6.71
C GLN A 43 -3.69 -14.96 -6.50
N SER A 44 -3.15 -14.79 -5.28
CA SER A 44 -2.13 -13.78 -5.01
C SER A 44 -0.91 -13.99 -5.91
N SER A 45 -0.38 -12.90 -6.46
CA SER A 45 0.84 -12.92 -7.28
C SER A 45 2.02 -13.60 -6.56
N LEU A 46 2.07 -13.53 -5.22
CA LEU A 46 3.07 -14.24 -4.44
C LEU A 46 2.95 -15.77 -4.58
N TYR A 47 1.73 -16.32 -4.49
CA TYR A 47 1.50 -17.78 -4.62
C TYR A 47 1.57 -18.28 -6.07
N GLN A 48 1.29 -17.41 -7.03
CA GLN A 48 1.41 -17.73 -8.45
C GLN A 48 2.87 -17.73 -8.93
N GLY A 49 3.79 -17.12 -8.19
CA GLY A 49 5.20 -16.98 -8.52
C GLY A 49 6.11 -17.99 -7.80
N GLU A 50 7.36 -18.08 -8.26
CA GLU A 50 8.40 -18.92 -7.64
C GLU A 50 9.00 -18.29 -6.35
N HIS A 51 8.73 -17.02 -6.08
CA HIS A 51 9.32 -16.29 -4.96
C HIS A 51 8.87 -16.84 -3.60
N ILE A 52 7.64 -17.38 -3.52
CA ILE A 52 7.10 -18.03 -2.31
C ILE A 52 8.00 -19.18 -1.82
N LYS A 53 8.69 -19.87 -2.72
CA LYS A 53 9.60 -20.98 -2.40
C LYS A 53 10.95 -20.51 -1.83
N LYS A 54 11.24 -19.20 -1.94
CA LYS A 54 12.51 -18.58 -1.55
C LYS A 54 12.38 -17.74 -0.28
N MET A 55 11.24 -17.80 0.40
CA MET A 55 10.99 -17.04 1.63
C MET A 55 10.50 -17.94 2.76
N ASN A 56 10.63 -17.47 3.98
CA ASN A 56 10.02 -18.09 5.15
C ASN A 56 8.58 -17.61 5.30
N ILE A 57 7.70 -18.51 5.72
CA ILE A 57 6.29 -18.19 5.98
C ILE A 57 5.96 -18.46 7.44
N VAL A 58 5.54 -17.42 8.14
CA VAL A 58 4.96 -17.50 9.48
C VAL A 58 3.45 -17.41 9.33
N ARG A 59 2.74 -18.43 9.84
CA ARG A 59 1.28 -18.45 9.89
C ARG A 59 0.83 -17.75 11.17
N GLY A 60 -0.04 -16.77 11.03
CA GLY A 60 -0.57 -16.02 12.17
C GLY A 60 -1.27 -14.73 11.76
N SER A 61 -1.89 -14.10 12.74
CA SER A 61 -2.58 -12.82 12.59
C SER A 61 -1.80 -11.67 13.24
N LEU A 62 -2.12 -10.44 12.88
CA LEU A 62 -1.54 -9.24 13.50
C LEU A 62 -1.97 -9.09 14.98
N GLU A 63 -3.10 -9.68 15.35
CA GLU A 63 -3.61 -9.67 16.72
C GLU A 63 -2.82 -10.62 17.65
N ASP A 64 -2.01 -11.52 17.09
CA ASP A 64 -1.22 -12.50 17.82
C ASP A 64 0.21 -12.01 18.09
N LEU A 65 0.37 -11.14 19.09
CA LEU A 65 1.67 -10.59 19.48
C LEU A 65 2.75 -11.67 19.74
N PRO A 66 2.49 -12.79 20.46
CA PRO A 66 3.47 -13.85 20.66
C PRO A 66 4.02 -14.46 19.37
N VAL A 67 3.20 -14.64 18.35
CA VAL A 67 3.64 -15.13 17.03
C VAL A 67 4.56 -14.13 16.35
N ILE A 68 4.26 -12.84 16.46
CA ILE A 68 5.10 -11.77 15.89
C ILE A 68 6.44 -11.73 16.60
N GLU A 69 6.46 -11.68 17.95
CA GLU A 69 7.68 -11.64 18.76
C GLU A 69 8.59 -12.86 18.46
N ARG A 70 7.99 -14.06 18.41
CA ARG A 70 8.71 -15.28 18.03
C ARG A 70 9.32 -15.17 16.62
N ALA A 71 8.56 -14.69 15.63
CA ALA A 71 9.04 -14.56 14.25
C ALA A 71 10.21 -13.58 14.15
N LEU A 72 10.14 -12.43 14.82
CA LEU A 72 11.24 -11.46 14.82
C LEU A 72 12.51 -12.09 15.43
N GLY A 73 12.38 -12.86 16.52
CA GLY A 73 13.51 -13.51 17.19
C GLY A 73 14.10 -14.68 16.40
N GLU A 74 13.29 -15.63 15.97
CA GLU A 74 13.75 -16.84 15.26
C GLU A 74 14.42 -16.55 13.91
N TYR A 75 13.97 -15.52 13.21
CA TYR A 75 14.52 -15.13 11.92
C TYR A 75 15.48 -13.94 12.00
N GLU A 76 15.89 -13.54 13.21
CA GLU A 76 16.89 -12.46 13.45
C GLU A 76 16.58 -11.19 12.64
N ILE A 77 15.31 -10.77 12.64
CA ILE A 77 14.82 -9.68 11.78
C ILE A 77 15.49 -8.34 12.12
N ASP A 78 16.01 -7.66 11.11
CA ASP A 78 16.59 -6.32 11.21
C ASP A 78 15.71 -5.21 10.59
N THR A 79 14.81 -5.57 9.67
CA THR A 79 13.96 -4.64 8.93
C THR A 79 12.52 -5.16 8.84
N VAL A 80 11.56 -4.29 9.11
CA VAL A 80 10.14 -4.62 9.06
C VAL A 80 9.40 -3.71 8.09
N PHE A 81 8.65 -4.30 7.14
CA PHE A 81 7.64 -3.61 6.34
C PHE A 81 6.25 -4.03 6.82
N HIS A 82 5.56 -3.13 7.49
CA HIS A 82 4.21 -3.35 7.96
C HIS A 82 3.18 -2.83 6.95
N LEU A 83 2.75 -3.72 6.04
CA LEU A 83 1.83 -3.42 4.93
C LEU A 83 0.43 -4.02 5.14
N ALA A 84 0.29 -4.95 6.09
CA ALA A 84 -0.98 -5.62 6.34
C ALA A 84 -2.02 -4.65 6.92
N ALA A 85 -3.19 -4.64 6.31
CA ALA A 85 -4.33 -3.86 6.75
C ALA A 85 -5.63 -4.44 6.17
N GLN A 86 -6.76 -4.18 6.83
CA GLN A 86 -8.06 -4.24 6.17
C GLN A 86 -8.20 -2.97 5.32
N ALA A 87 -7.98 -3.10 4.00
CA ALA A 87 -7.89 -1.97 3.07
C ALA A 87 -9.15 -1.72 2.24
N ILE A 88 -10.20 -2.52 2.43
CA ILE A 88 -11.45 -2.42 1.65
C ILE A 88 -12.44 -1.55 2.41
N VAL A 89 -12.62 -0.30 1.97
CA VAL A 89 -13.50 0.69 2.62
C VAL A 89 -14.92 0.16 2.84
N GLY A 90 -15.50 -0.52 1.86
CA GLY A 90 -16.83 -1.12 2.00
C GLY A 90 -16.92 -2.20 3.09
N VAL A 91 -15.84 -2.95 3.33
CA VAL A 91 -15.76 -3.90 4.46
C VAL A 91 -15.59 -3.15 5.77
N ALA A 92 -14.72 -2.14 5.82
CA ALA A 92 -14.52 -1.31 7.00
C ALA A 92 -15.81 -0.65 7.47
N ASN A 93 -16.62 -0.14 6.55
CA ASN A 93 -17.92 0.47 6.88
C ASN A 93 -18.95 -0.55 7.42
N ARG A 94 -18.93 -1.79 6.93
CA ARG A 94 -19.84 -2.85 7.42
C ARG A 94 -19.35 -3.51 8.72
N ASN A 95 -18.04 -3.62 8.89
CA ASN A 95 -17.43 -4.24 10.07
C ASN A 95 -16.26 -3.39 10.58
N PRO A 96 -16.52 -2.30 11.31
CA PRO A 96 -15.46 -1.42 11.80
C PRO A 96 -14.56 -2.10 12.84
N ILE A 97 -15.09 -3.03 13.64
CA ILE A 97 -14.31 -3.71 14.69
C ILE A 97 -13.14 -4.48 14.08
N SER A 98 -13.39 -5.35 13.10
CA SER A 98 -12.31 -6.11 12.48
C SER A 98 -11.29 -5.21 11.76
N THR A 99 -11.72 -4.03 11.30
CA THR A 99 -10.82 -3.03 10.72
C THR A 99 -9.92 -2.39 11.79
N PHE A 100 -10.49 -2.05 12.95
CA PHE A 100 -9.71 -1.48 14.07
C PHE A 100 -8.76 -2.50 14.67
N GLU A 101 -9.21 -3.76 14.82
CA GLU A 101 -8.33 -4.86 15.28
C GLU A 101 -7.15 -5.04 14.32
N ALA A 102 -7.39 -5.19 13.03
CA ALA A 102 -6.30 -5.37 12.06
C ALA A 102 -5.40 -4.15 11.93
N ASN A 103 -5.97 -2.93 11.82
CA ASN A 103 -5.21 -1.74 11.43
C ASN A 103 -4.65 -0.97 12.64
N ILE A 104 -5.32 -0.98 13.80
CA ILE A 104 -4.88 -0.25 14.99
C ILE A 104 -4.15 -1.20 15.94
N LEU A 105 -4.83 -2.25 16.43
CA LEU A 105 -4.24 -3.23 17.33
C LEU A 105 -3.07 -3.94 16.65
N GLY A 106 -3.25 -4.38 15.40
CA GLY A 106 -2.19 -5.02 14.63
C GLY A 106 -0.96 -4.13 14.46
N THR A 107 -1.15 -2.82 14.23
CA THR A 107 -0.04 -1.88 14.11
C THR A 107 0.72 -1.74 15.43
N TRP A 108 0.05 -1.54 16.57
CA TRP A 108 0.78 -1.41 17.83
C TRP A 108 1.46 -2.74 18.24
N ASN A 109 0.89 -3.90 17.90
CA ASN A 109 1.55 -5.19 18.14
C ASN A 109 2.87 -5.30 17.37
N ILE A 110 2.89 -4.92 16.10
CA ILE A 110 4.12 -4.87 15.30
C ILE A 110 5.14 -3.90 15.91
N LEU A 111 4.72 -2.70 16.25
CA LEU A 111 5.60 -1.69 16.83
C LEU A 111 6.16 -2.12 18.18
N GLU A 112 5.33 -2.73 19.05
CA GLU A 112 5.76 -3.22 20.35
C GLU A 112 6.72 -4.41 20.24
N ALA A 113 6.45 -5.34 19.32
CA ALA A 113 7.39 -6.43 19.05
C ALA A 113 8.74 -5.90 18.54
N CYS A 114 8.71 -4.91 17.63
CA CYS A 114 9.92 -4.25 17.13
C CYS A 114 10.68 -3.52 18.25
N ARG A 115 9.98 -2.81 19.13
CA ARG A 115 10.60 -2.09 20.26
C ARG A 115 11.35 -3.03 21.21
N LYS A 116 10.82 -4.22 21.44
CA LYS A 116 11.43 -5.23 22.32
C LYS A 116 12.58 -5.98 21.66
N HIS A 117 12.67 -5.98 20.34
CA HIS A 117 13.64 -6.79 19.61
C HIS A 117 14.92 -5.97 19.30
N PRO A 118 16.09 -6.34 19.84
CA PRO A 118 17.30 -5.49 19.80
C PRO A 118 17.95 -5.39 18.41
N LEU A 119 17.61 -6.28 17.47
CA LEU A 119 18.19 -6.27 16.12
C LEU A 119 17.46 -5.33 15.17
N ILE A 120 16.28 -4.83 15.51
CA ILE A 120 15.51 -3.96 14.65
C ILE A 120 16.23 -2.63 14.40
N LYS A 121 16.46 -2.34 13.13
CA LYS A 121 17.12 -1.11 12.65
C LYS A 121 16.19 -0.24 11.81
N ARG A 122 15.12 -0.80 11.26
CA ARG A 122 14.20 -0.09 10.35
C ARG A 122 12.81 -0.68 10.44
N VAL A 123 11.83 0.20 10.57
CA VAL A 123 10.41 -0.15 10.47
C VAL A 123 9.76 0.82 9.49
N VAL A 124 9.09 0.31 8.46
CA VAL A 124 8.28 1.12 7.54
C VAL A 124 6.83 0.73 7.68
N VAL A 125 5.98 1.67 8.06
CA VAL A 125 4.55 1.46 8.28
C VAL A 125 3.75 2.09 7.15
N ALA A 126 2.94 1.29 6.48
CA ALA A 126 2.01 1.77 5.46
C ALA A 126 0.78 2.43 6.08
N SER A 127 0.75 3.76 6.08
CA SER A 127 -0.45 4.57 6.31
C SER A 127 -1.21 4.75 4.99
N SER A 128 -1.83 5.92 4.76
CA SER A 128 -2.58 6.24 3.55
C SER A 128 -2.80 7.75 3.46
N ASP A 129 -3.02 8.27 2.26
CA ASP A 129 -3.56 9.61 2.02
C ASP A 129 -4.92 9.84 2.72
N LYS A 130 -5.70 8.77 2.95
CA LYS A 130 -6.98 8.83 3.66
C LYS A 130 -6.86 9.20 5.13
N ALA A 131 -5.67 9.06 5.71
CA ALA A 131 -5.40 9.50 7.09
C ALA A 131 -5.57 11.01 7.26
N TYR A 132 -5.34 11.80 6.21
CA TYR A 132 -5.56 13.26 6.22
C TYR A 132 -7.03 13.64 6.32
N GLY A 133 -7.96 12.75 5.90
CA GLY A 133 -9.36 13.08 5.81
C GLY A 133 -9.67 14.11 4.70
N ASP A 134 -10.80 14.79 4.85
CA ASP A 134 -11.25 15.82 3.92
C ASP A 134 -10.67 17.19 4.34
N GLN A 135 -9.76 17.74 3.55
CA GLN A 135 -9.06 19.00 3.81
C GLN A 135 -9.46 20.05 2.77
N GLU A 136 -9.54 21.29 3.19
CA GLU A 136 -9.86 22.43 2.30
C GLU A 136 -8.68 22.80 1.40
N ASN A 137 -7.45 22.64 1.92
CA ASN A 137 -6.23 22.96 1.18
C ASN A 137 -5.63 21.69 0.60
N LEU A 138 -5.32 21.72 -0.70
CA LEU A 138 -4.70 20.64 -1.45
C LEU A 138 -3.53 21.20 -2.28
N PRO A 139 -2.51 20.40 -2.62
CA PRO A 139 -2.33 18.98 -2.30
C PRO A 139 -2.06 18.72 -0.81
N TYR A 140 -2.31 17.50 -0.33
CA TYR A 140 -1.89 17.11 1.01
C TYR A 140 -0.36 17.12 1.12
N ASP A 141 0.17 17.78 2.14
CA ASP A 141 1.56 17.68 2.57
C ASP A 141 1.66 17.02 3.95
N GLU A 142 2.87 16.62 4.33
CA GLU A 142 3.09 15.82 5.55
C GLU A 142 2.87 16.61 6.85
N ASN A 143 2.77 17.95 6.80
CA ASN A 143 2.51 18.82 7.95
C ASN A 143 1.02 18.95 8.26
N MET A 144 0.16 18.49 7.34
CA MET A 144 -1.28 18.57 7.54
C MET A 144 -1.76 17.64 8.65
N PRO A 145 -2.79 18.06 9.41
CA PRO A 145 -3.35 17.25 10.47
C PRO A 145 -4.01 15.97 9.92
N LEU A 146 -3.93 14.90 10.70
CA LEU A 146 -4.62 13.64 10.40
C LEU A 146 -6.05 13.73 10.95
N GLN A 147 -7.04 13.71 10.05
CA GLN A 147 -8.45 13.95 10.37
C GLN A 147 -9.39 12.94 9.70
N GLY A 148 -9.01 11.66 9.68
CA GLY A 148 -9.89 10.61 9.19
C GLY A 148 -11.27 10.64 9.88
N LYS A 149 -12.34 10.41 9.11
CA LYS A 149 -13.73 10.46 9.62
C LYS A 149 -14.44 9.10 9.52
N HIS A 150 -14.09 8.29 8.53
CA HIS A 150 -14.71 6.98 8.32
C HIS A 150 -13.82 5.85 8.89
N PRO A 151 -14.35 4.65 9.16
CA PRO A 151 -13.61 3.60 9.88
C PRO A 151 -12.22 3.30 9.32
N TYR A 152 -12.07 3.18 8.00
CA TYR A 152 -10.76 2.97 7.38
C TYR A 152 -9.84 4.17 7.59
N ASP A 153 -10.31 5.37 7.31
CA ASP A 153 -9.53 6.61 7.42
C ASP A 153 -9.04 6.83 8.85
N VAL A 154 -9.96 6.70 9.84
CA VAL A 154 -9.64 6.76 11.27
C VAL A 154 -8.60 5.71 11.65
N SER A 155 -8.75 4.47 11.17
CA SER A 155 -7.79 3.41 11.47
C SER A 155 -6.39 3.73 10.97
N LYS A 156 -6.26 4.38 9.81
CA LYS A 156 -4.98 4.83 9.26
C LYS A 156 -4.41 6.04 10.00
N SER A 157 -5.25 7.01 10.40
CA SER A 157 -4.83 8.11 11.28
C SER A 157 -4.30 7.59 12.61
N CYS A 158 -4.96 6.59 13.23
CA CYS A 158 -4.51 5.98 14.47
C CYS A 158 -3.17 5.23 14.30
N ALA A 159 -3.03 4.42 13.26
CA ALA A 159 -1.79 3.70 12.96
C ALA A 159 -0.60 4.65 12.78
N ASP A 160 -0.82 5.76 12.09
CA ASP A 160 0.15 6.82 11.85
C ASP A 160 0.58 7.50 13.16
N LEU A 161 -0.37 7.98 13.96
CA LEU A 161 -0.11 8.62 15.26
C LEU A 161 0.59 7.69 16.25
N ILE A 162 0.18 6.42 16.30
CA ILE A 162 0.84 5.41 17.14
C ILE A 162 2.30 5.21 16.70
N SER A 163 2.56 5.17 15.40
CA SER A 163 3.93 5.03 14.88
C SER A 163 4.82 6.20 15.30
N HIS A 164 4.32 7.44 15.20
CA HIS A 164 5.03 8.61 15.73
C HIS A 164 5.28 8.52 17.24
N THR A 165 4.31 8.00 18.01
CA THR A 165 4.47 7.82 19.47
C THR A 165 5.62 6.86 19.78
N TYR A 166 5.75 5.74 19.04
CA TYR A 166 6.84 4.80 19.25
C TYR A 166 8.21 5.38 18.93
N PHE A 167 8.31 6.25 17.95
CA PHE A 167 9.55 7.02 17.73
C PHE A 167 9.83 8.02 18.84
N HIS A 168 8.91 8.94 19.11
CA HIS A 168 9.14 10.05 20.03
C HIS A 168 9.37 9.60 21.47
N THR A 169 8.69 8.52 21.90
CA THR A 169 8.78 8.05 23.30
C THR A 169 9.86 7.01 23.49
N TYR A 170 10.06 6.13 22.52
CA TYR A 170 10.92 4.96 22.70
C TYR A 170 12.13 4.93 21.75
N GLY A 171 12.24 5.87 20.82
CA GLY A 171 13.33 5.92 19.84
C GLY A 171 13.28 4.80 18.81
N LEU A 172 12.11 4.15 18.60
CA LEU A 172 11.99 3.10 17.58
C LEU A 172 12.25 3.69 16.19
N PRO A 173 13.17 3.13 15.37
CA PRO A 173 13.48 3.65 14.05
C PRO A 173 12.36 3.32 13.07
N VAL A 174 11.28 4.10 13.08
CA VAL A 174 10.10 3.94 12.24
C VAL A 174 9.90 5.13 11.31
N CYS A 175 9.58 4.85 10.04
CA CYS A 175 9.05 5.81 9.07
C CYS A 175 7.66 5.39 8.63
N ILE A 176 6.87 6.38 8.21
CA ILE A 176 5.48 6.18 7.79
C ILE A 176 5.35 6.59 6.32
N THR A 177 4.64 5.81 5.54
CA THR A 177 4.34 6.13 4.13
C THR A 177 2.87 6.46 3.97
N ARG A 178 2.57 7.55 3.28
CA ARG A 178 1.21 7.97 2.92
C ARG A 178 1.12 8.03 1.40
N CYS A 179 0.55 6.99 0.81
CA CYS A 179 0.44 6.86 -0.63
C CYS A 179 -0.98 7.12 -1.10
N GLY A 180 -1.12 7.60 -2.34
CA GLY A 180 -2.38 7.64 -3.05
C GLY A 180 -2.92 6.25 -3.40
N ASN A 181 -3.86 6.16 -4.34
CA ASN A 181 -4.46 4.89 -4.72
C ASN A 181 -3.46 4.02 -5.50
N LEU A 182 -2.89 3.04 -4.83
CA LEU A 182 -2.00 2.06 -5.47
C LEU A 182 -2.74 1.27 -6.53
N TYR A 183 -2.13 1.10 -7.71
CA TYR A 183 -2.65 0.26 -8.78
C TYR A 183 -1.54 -0.51 -9.48
N GLY A 184 -1.91 -1.63 -10.10
CA GLY A 184 -1.00 -2.50 -10.83
C GLY A 184 -1.59 -3.88 -11.06
N GLY A 185 -0.90 -4.73 -11.77
CA GLY A 185 -1.28 -6.12 -11.92
C GLY A 185 -1.26 -6.85 -10.57
N GLY A 186 -2.21 -7.75 -10.34
CA GLY A 186 -2.30 -8.51 -9.09
C GLY A 186 -3.16 -7.89 -7.99
N ASP A 187 -3.83 -6.76 -8.24
CA ASP A 187 -4.87 -6.27 -7.34
C ASP A 187 -6.15 -7.11 -7.53
N LEU A 188 -6.42 -7.98 -6.57
CA LEU A 188 -7.59 -8.88 -6.60
C LEU A 188 -8.86 -8.23 -6.05
N ASN A 189 -8.81 -6.94 -5.69
CA ASN A 189 -9.98 -6.20 -5.24
C ASN A 189 -10.74 -5.59 -6.44
N PHE A 190 -11.58 -6.39 -7.08
CA PHE A 190 -12.43 -5.96 -8.20
C PHE A 190 -13.53 -4.96 -7.81
N ASN A 191 -13.54 -4.45 -6.58
CA ASN A 191 -14.33 -3.26 -6.22
C ASN A 191 -13.57 -1.95 -6.47
N ARG A 192 -12.28 -1.99 -6.80
CA ARG A 192 -11.50 -0.83 -7.20
C ARG A 192 -11.69 -0.52 -8.68
N ILE A 193 -11.65 0.75 -9.02
CA ILE A 193 -12.03 1.23 -10.37
C ILE A 193 -11.16 0.64 -11.48
N ILE A 194 -9.84 0.51 -11.30
CA ILE A 194 -8.95 -0.01 -12.36
C ILE A 194 -9.17 -1.50 -12.62
N PRO A 195 -9.08 -2.41 -11.61
CA PRO A 195 -9.33 -3.84 -11.86
C PRO A 195 -10.75 -4.12 -12.32
N GLN A 196 -11.76 -3.43 -11.78
CA GLN A 196 -13.16 -3.57 -12.20
C GLN A 196 -13.35 -3.17 -13.67
N THR A 197 -12.82 -1.99 -14.05
CA THR A 197 -12.95 -1.49 -15.43
C THR A 197 -12.33 -2.47 -16.42
N ILE A 198 -11.12 -2.94 -16.15
CA ILE A 198 -10.43 -3.88 -17.06
C ILE A 198 -11.20 -5.20 -17.15
N GLN A 199 -11.67 -5.74 -16.02
CA GLN A 199 -12.47 -6.97 -15.99
C GLN A 199 -13.73 -6.86 -16.81
N LEU A 200 -14.52 -5.80 -16.61
CA LEU A 200 -15.78 -5.57 -17.35
C LEU A 200 -15.51 -5.42 -18.84
N VAL A 201 -14.50 -4.67 -19.24
CA VAL A 201 -14.14 -4.50 -20.66
C VAL A 201 -13.72 -5.82 -21.29
N LEU A 202 -12.92 -6.65 -20.60
CA LEU A 202 -12.54 -7.98 -21.11
C LEU A 202 -13.76 -8.91 -21.30
N ASN A 203 -14.81 -8.72 -20.48
CA ASN A 203 -16.06 -9.46 -20.60
C ASN A 203 -17.01 -8.85 -21.64
N GLY A 204 -16.67 -7.75 -22.31
CA GLY A 204 -17.57 -7.04 -23.23
C GLY A 204 -18.65 -6.23 -22.52
N GLU A 205 -18.50 -5.94 -21.24
CA GLU A 205 -19.45 -5.22 -20.41
C GLU A 205 -19.02 -3.76 -20.19
N ALA A 206 -20.02 -2.86 -20.08
CA ALA A 206 -19.75 -1.44 -19.84
C ALA A 206 -19.21 -1.20 -18.43
N PRO A 207 -18.08 -0.47 -18.26
CA PRO A 207 -17.56 -0.10 -16.94
C PRO A 207 -18.58 0.70 -16.13
N GLU A 208 -18.61 0.48 -14.81
CA GLU A 208 -19.51 1.16 -13.88
C GLU A 208 -18.75 2.13 -12.99
N ILE A 209 -19.17 3.40 -12.97
CA ILE A 209 -18.66 4.44 -12.10
C ILE A 209 -19.68 4.71 -11.00
N ARG A 210 -19.36 4.39 -9.74
CA ARG A 210 -20.30 4.51 -8.62
C ARG A 210 -20.59 5.96 -8.24
N SER A 211 -19.56 6.85 -8.31
CA SER A 211 -19.74 8.29 -8.09
C SER A 211 -20.37 8.97 -9.31
N ASP A 212 -20.39 10.29 -9.32
CA ASP A 212 -20.75 11.11 -10.47
C ASP A 212 -19.66 11.17 -11.56
N GLY A 213 -18.51 10.54 -11.31
CA GLY A 213 -17.36 10.50 -12.23
C GLY A 213 -16.39 11.68 -12.06
N THR A 214 -16.75 12.72 -11.31
CA THR A 214 -15.94 13.96 -11.16
C THR A 214 -14.92 13.91 -10.02
N PHE A 215 -14.96 12.86 -9.19
CA PHE A 215 -14.04 12.75 -8.05
C PHE A 215 -12.60 12.62 -8.52
N VAL A 216 -11.73 13.49 -8.02
CA VAL A 216 -10.31 13.51 -8.35
C VAL A 216 -9.53 12.60 -7.41
N ARG A 217 -8.68 11.77 -8.00
CA ARG A 217 -7.82 10.83 -7.27
C ARG A 217 -6.38 10.90 -7.79
N ASP A 218 -5.50 10.53 -6.89
CA ASP A 218 -4.08 10.32 -7.15
C ASP A 218 -3.84 8.82 -7.32
N TYR A 219 -3.39 8.42 -8.50
CA TYR A 219 -3.13 7.02 -8.84
C TYR A 219 -1.63 6.78 -8.88
N PHE A 220 -1.17 5.87 -8.03
CA PHE A 220 0.24 5.60 -7.84
C PHE A 220 0.60 4.17 -8.25
N TYR A 221 1.48 4.04 -9.25
CA TYR A 221 1.80 2.74 -9.83
C TYR A 221 2.61 1.87 -8.86
N ILE A 222 2.32 0.57 -8.86
CA ILE A 222 2.82 -0.36 -7.85
C ILE A 222 4.34 -0.52 -7.84
N GLU A 223 5.00 -0.52 -9.01
CA GLU A 223 6.45 -0.65 -9.06
C GLU A 223 7.15 0.60 -8.51
N ASP A 224 6.62 1.80 -8.76
CA ASP A 224 7.11 3.03 -8.14
C ASP A 224 6.92 3.03 -6.63
N ALA A 225 5.79 2.49 -6.15
CA ALA A 225 5.55 2.34 -4.72
C ALA A 225 6.58 1.41 -4.07
N VAL A 226 6.90 0.28 -4.69
CA VAL A 226 7.94 -0.65 -4.17
C VAL A 226 9.28 0.06 -4.07
N GLN A 227 9.70 0.77 -5.11
CA GLN A 227 10.97 1.51 -5.10
C GLN A 227 10.97 2.60 -4.02
N ALA A 228 9.86 3.30 -3.81
CA ALA A 228 9.72 4.29 -2.74
C ALA A 228 9.90 3.69 -1.34
N TYR A 229 9.28 2.53 -1.07
CA TYR A 229 9.40 1.83 0.21
C TYR A 229 10.82 1.31 0.46
N LEU A 230 11.45 0.71 -0.54
CA LEU A 230 12.83 0.23 -0.44
C LEU A 230 13.79 1.38 -0.20
N LEU A 231 13.71 2.44 -1.00
CA LEU A 231 14.57 3.61 -0.88
C LEU A 231 14.42 4.30 0.49
N LEU A 232 13.18 4.43 0.99
CA LEU A 232 12.94 5.01 2.31
C LEU A 232 13.64 4.20 3.42
N ALA A 233 13.52 2.87 3.38
CA ALA A 233 14.17 2.00 4.34
C ALA A 233 15.70 2.02 4.21
N GLU A 234 16.24 2.05 2.99
CA GLU A 234 17.67 2.15 2.71
C GLU A 234 18.28 3.44 3.28
N LYS A 235 17.59 4.57 3.08
CA LYS A 235 18.06 5.90 3.47
C LYS A 235 17.70 6.29 4.90
N MET A 236 16.91 5.49 5.61
CA MET A 236 16.39 5.83 6.93
C MET A 236 17.49 6.23 7.92
N GLU A 237 18.54 5.44 8.02
CA GLU A 237 19.67 5.68 8.94
C GLU A 237 20.61 6.77 8.41
N GLU A 238 21.02 6.67 7.14
CA GLU A 238 21.98 7.59 6.51
C GLU A 238 21.48 9.05 6.54
N ASN A 239 20.17 9.26 6.26
CA ASN A 239 19.58 10.58 6.20
C ASN A 239 18.89 10.99 7.51
N ASN A 240 18.99 10.19 8.57
CA ASN A 240 18.35 10.42 9.87
C ASN A 240 16.84 10.69 9.75
N LEU A 241 16.13 9.79 9.03
CA LEU A 241 14.71 9.96 8.69
C LEU A 241 13.75 9.30 9.69
N ALA A 242 14.25 8.61 10.71
CA ALA A 242 13.41 7.96 11.71
C ALA A 242 12.42 8.98 12.34
N GLY A 243 11.18 8.57 12.49
CA GLY A 243 10.09 9.43 12.98
C GLY A 243 9.37 10.25 11.91
N GLU A 244 9.86 10.24 10.66
CA GLU A 244 9.28 11.02 9.58
C GLU A 244 8.18 10.27 8.83
N ALA A 245 7.16 11.02 8.40
CA ALA A 245 6.19 10.54 7.42
C ALA A 245 6.54 11.07 6.02
N PHE A 246 6.23 10.28 5.00
CA PHE A 246 6.47 10.62 3.59
C PHE A 246 5.23 10.35 2.75
N ASN A 247 4.84 11.34 1.98
CA ASN A 247 3.92 11.17 0.87
C ASN A 247 4.66 10.64 -0.35
N PHE A 248 4.08 9.63 -1.01
CA PHE A 248 4.54 9.15 -2.32
C PHE A 248 3.40 9.19 -3.32
N SER A 249 3.65 9.85 -4.45
CA SER A 249 2.64 10.16 -5.45
C SER A 249 3.31 10.51 -6.78
N ASN A 250 2.61 10.23 -7.87
CA ASN A 250 2.96 10.75 -9.19
C ASN A 250 2.45 12.18 -9.40
N GLU A 251 1.73 12.75 -8.42
CA GLU A 251 1.10 14.08 -8.48
C GLU A 251 0.15 14.26 -9.69
N ILE A 252 -0.42 13.16 -10.17
CA ILE A 252 -1.35 13.16 -11.30
C ILE A 252 -2.76 13.22 -10.76
N GLN A 253 -3.46 14.27 -11.15
CA GLN A 253 -4.85 14.52 -10.77
C GLN A 253 -5.76 14.08 -11.92
N LEU A 254 -6.43 12.94 -11.75
CA LEU A 254 -7.41 12.45 -12.70
C LEU A 254 -8.76 12.29 -12.04
N THR A 255 -9.80 12.70 -12.74
CA THR A 255 -11.16 12.29 -12.38
C THR A 255 -11.34 10.79 -12.64
N VAL A 256 -12.28 10.18 -11.93
CA VAL A 256 -12.61 8.77 -12.13
C VAL A 256 -13.06 8.51 -13.58
N LEU A 257 -13.79 9.46 -14.18
CA LEU A 257 -14.22 9.36 -15.58
C LEU A 257 -13.04 9.38 -16.55
N GLU A 258 -12.12 10.35 -16.41
CA GLU A 258 -10.91 10.44 -17.26
C GLU A 258 -10.05 9.19 -17.18
N LEU A 259 -9.91 8.60 -15.99
CA LEU A 259 -9.20 7.34 -15.82
C LEU A 259 -9.87 6.19 -16.57
N VAL A 260 -11.19 6.04 -16.44
CA VAL A 260 -11.95 4.99 -17.14
C VAL A 260 -11.85 5.16 -18.66
N GLU A 261 -11.97 6.38 -19.16
CA GLU A 261 -11.80 6.68 -20.59
C GLU A 261 -10.39 6.36 -21.10
N LYS A 262 -9.35 6.63 -20.30
CA LYS A 262 -7.97 6.23 -20.63
C LYS A 262 -7.84 4.69 -20.75
N ILE A 263 -8.42 3.94 -19.83
CA ILE A 263 -8.42 2.46 -19.86
C ILE A 263 -9.14 1.96 -21.10
N LEU A 264 -10.34 2.46 -21.39
CA LEU A 264 -11.11 2.10 -22.58
C LEU A 264 -10.33 2.34 -23.87
N LYS A 265 -9.69 3.52 -23.97
CA LYS A 265 -8.87 3.87 -25.12
C LYS A 265 -7.68 2.91 -25.30
N LYS A 266 -6.97 2.57 -24.20
CA LYS A 266 -5.83 1.62 -24.25
C LYS A 266 -6.24 0.19 -24.59
N MET A 267 -7.46 -0.20 -24.23
CA MET A 267 -8.02 -1.51 -24.56
C MET A 267 -8.71 -1.53 -25.94
N ASN A 268 -8.67 -0.44 -26.70
CA ASN A 268 -9.35 -0.28 -27.99
C ASN A 268 -10.83 -0.63 -27.92
N SER A 269 -11.52 -0.20 -26.85
CA SER A 269 -12.92 -0.50 -26.58
C SER A 269 -13.83 0.70 -26.87
N ASP A 270 -14.92 0.46 -27.62
CA ASP A 270 -15.96 1.47 -27.90
C ASP A 270 -17.05 1.53 -26.83
N LEU A 271 -16.93 0.74 -25.77
CA LEU A 271 -17.86 0.73 -24.65
C LEU A 271 -17.94 2.11 -23.99
N LYS A 272 -19.11 2.44 -23.45
CA LYS A 272 -19.32 3.70 -22.72
C LYS A 272 -19.51 3.42 -21.23
N PRO A 273 -18.85 4.16 -20.32
CA PRO A 273 -19.02 3.96 -18.90
C PRO A 273 -20.47 4.33 -18.46
N LYS A 274 -20.99 3.57 -17.49
CA LYS A 274 -22.25 3.85 -16.80
C LYS A 274 -21.96 4.61 -15.52
N VAL A 275 -22.38 5.86 -15.43
CA VAL A 275 -22.28 6.68 -14.22
C VAL A 275 -23.51 6.42 -13.36
N LEU A 276 -23.32 5.81 -12.18
CA LEU A 276 -24.42 5.41 -11.29
C LEU A 276 -24.83 6.52 -10.33
N ASN A 277 -23.93 7.45 -10.04
CA ASN A 277 -24.12 8.56 -9.09
C ASN A 277 -24.66 8.11 -7.72
N GLN A 278 -24.10 7.02 -7.18
CA GLN A 278 -24.47 6.41 -5.89
C GLN A 278 -23.38 6.55 -4.83
N GLY A 279 -22.30 7.28 -5.14
CA GLY A 279 -21.19 7.52 -4.21
C GLY A 279 -21.65 8.36 -3.03
N SER A 280 -21.57 7.81 -1.82
CA SER A 280 -21.83 8.52 -0.57
C SER A 280 -20.64 8.38 0.37
N ASN A 281 -20.40 9.41 1.19
CA ASN A 281 -19.36 9.40 2.22
C ASN A 281 -17.93 9.22 1.67
N GLU A 282 -17.63 9.78 0.50
CA GLU A 282 -16.30 9.79 -0.09
C GLU A 282 -15.76 11.22 -0.24
N ILE A 283 -14.45 11.38 -0.02
CA ILE A 283 -13.75 12.65 -0.26
C ILE A 283 -13.76 12.93 -1.77
N LYS A 284 -14.15 14.14 -2.18
CA LYS A 284 -14.26 14.47 -3.61
C LYS A 284 -12.91 14.68 -4.28
N HIS A 285 -11.99 15.39 -3.64
CA HIS A 285 -10.68 15.70 -4.18
C HIS A 285 -9.61 15.20 -3.21
N GLN A 286 -8.72 14.34 -3.71
CA GLN A 286 -7.71 13.70 -2.88
C GLN A 286 -6.45 13.45 -3.72
N TYR A 287 -5.40 14.25 -3.46
CA TYR A 287 -4.10 14.14 -4.10
C TYR A 287 -3.00 14.72 -3.21
N LEU A 288 -1.80 14.20 -3.37
CA LEU A 288 -0.65 14.40 -2.51
C LEU A 288 0.42 15.28 -3.16
N SER A 289 1.23 15.94 -2.34
CA SER A 289 2.54 16.45 -2.74
C SER A 289 3.63 15.48 -2.31
N ALA A 290 4.51 15.10 -3.23
CA ALA A 290 5.69 14.27 -2.99
C ALA A 290 6.99 15.12 -2.87
N GLU A 291 6.88 16.41 -2.61
CA GLU A 291 8.03 17.33 -2.54
C GLU A 291 9.06 16.89 -1.49
N LYS A 292 8.60 16.46 -0.31
CA LYS A 292 9.47 15.97 0.76
C LYS A 292 10.28 14.74 0.32
N ALA A 293 9.65 13.79 -0.37
CA ALA A 293 10.32 12.60 -0.89
C ALA A 293 11.37 12.98 -1.95
N ARG A 294 11.05 13.91 -2.85
CA ARG A 294 12.04 14.43 -3.82
C ARG A 294 13.23 15.08 -3.11
N ARG A 295 12.96 15.95 -2.14
CA ARG A 295 14.00 16.71 -1.45
C ARG A 295 14.90 15.86 -0.56
N LEU A 296 14.33 14.95 0.22
CA LEU A 296 15.09 14.19 1.24
C LEU A 296 15.59 12.84 0.75
N LEU A 297 14.93 12.24 -0.23
CA LEU A 297 15.28 10.93 -0.76
C LEU A 297 15.80 10.97 -2.19
N ASN A 298 15.72 12.12 -2.87
CA ASN A 298 15.94 12.23 -4.31
C ASN A 298 15.06 11.25 -5.11
N TRP A 299 13.85 10.99 -4.58
CA TRP A 299 12.91 10.05 -5.19
C TRP A 299 12.04 10.75 -6.24
N THR A 300 11.88 10.10 -7.37
CA THR A 300 10.91 10.48 -8.42
C THR A 300 10.26 9.22 -8.99
N PRO A 301 8.98 9.27 -9.39
CA PRO A 301 8.35 8.15 -10.06
C PRO A 301 9.05 7.85 -11.40
N ALA A 302 9.21 6.57 -11.73
CA ALA A 302 9.83 6.11 -12.98
C ALA A 302 8.80 5.90 -14.09
N TYR A 303 7.52 5.71 -13.74
CA TYR A 303 6.46 5.39 -14.69
C TYR A 303 5.45 6.52 -14.83
N THR A 304 5.05 6.80 -16.05
CA THR A 304 3.85 7.59 -16.33
C THR A 304 2.59 6.77 -16.05
N ILE A 305 1.45 7.45 -15.88
CA ILE A 305 0.15 6.76 -15.75
C ILE A 305 -0.15 5.86 -16.95
N ASP A 306 0.25 6.28 -18.14
CA ASP A 306 0.00 5.54 -19.38
C ASP A 306 0.81 4.24 -19.44
N GLU A 307 2.07 4.25 -19.06
CA GLU A 307 2.93 3.05 -18.96
C GLU A 307 2.45 2.09 -17.87
N GLY A 308 2.09 2.63 -16.69
CA GLY A 308 1.55 1.82 -15.59
C GLY A 308 0.22 1.14 -15.96
N LEU A 309 -0.67 1.85 -16.67
CA LEU A 309 -1.93 1.27 -17.15
C LEU A 309 -1.70 0.19 -18.21
N GLU A 310 -0.76 0.37 -19.14
CA GLU A 310 -0.42 -0.65 -20.16
C GLU A 310 0.01 -1.95 -19.51
N LYS A 311 0.99 -1.89 -18.60
CA LYS A 311 1.46 -3.06 -17.84
C LYS A 311 0.34 -3.71 -17.02
N THR A 312 -0.53 -2.89 -16.44
CA THR A 312 -1.67 -3.37 -15.64
C THR A 312 -2.70 -4.10 -16.51
N ILE A 313 -3.05 -3.55 -17.67
CA ILE A 313 -3.98 -4.16 -18.64
C ILE A 313 -3.41 -5.48 -19.16
N GLU A 314 -2.12 -5.50 -19.51
CA GLU A 314 -1.43 -6.70 -19.97
C GLU A 314 -1.52 -7.82 -18.92
N TRP A 315 -1.22 -7.50 -17.65
CA TRP A 315 -1.31 -8.46 -16.55
C TRP A 315 -2.72 -9.06 -16.40
N TYR A 316 -3.78 -8.22 -16.39
CA TYR A 316 -5.15 -8.74 -16.26
C TYR A 316 -5.58 -9.53 -17.49
N THR A 317 -5.14 -9.13 -18.68
CA THR A 317 -5.42 -9.87 -19.92
C THR A 317 -4.86 -11.30 -19.85
N GLU A 318 -3.65 -11.46 -19.31
CA GLU A 318 -3.04 -12.78 -19.09
C GLU A 318 -3.70 -13.54 -17.91
N PHE A 319 -4.08 -12.83 -16.86
CA PHE A 319 -4.73 -13.42 -15.69
C PHE A 319 -6.08 -14.05 -16.01
N PHE A 320 -6.90 -13.40 -16.85
CA PHE A 320 -8.22 -13.91 -17.23
C PHE A 320 -8.21 -14.91 -18.40
N LYS A 321 -7.07 -15.13 -19.05
CA LYS A 321 -6.91 -16.23 -20.04
C LYS A 321 -6.71 -17.60 -19.37
N LYS A 322 -6.30 -17.61 -18.11
CA LYS A 322 -6.08 -18.84 -17.31
C LYS A 322 -7.35 -19.34 -16.67
#